data_d1008664381313a2f4495ec0ea1ab788
#
_entry.id   d1008664381313a2f4495ec0ea1ab788
#
_cell.length_a   1.000
_cell.length_b   1.000
_cell.length_c   1.000
_cell.angle_alpha   90.00
_cell.angle_beta   90.00
_cell.angle_gamma   90.00
#
_symmetry.space_group_name_H-M   'P 1'
#
loop_
_entity.id
_entity.type
_entity.pdbx_description
1 polymer ?
#
loop_
_entity_poly.entity_id
_entity_poly.type
_entity_poly.pdbx_seq_one_letter_code
_entity_poly.pdbx_strand_id
1 'polypeptide(L)'
;MAEKLKIIPLGGLNEIGKNMTAYEYGGEIIVVDCGMAFPGDDMYGIDCVIPDVSYLVKNKSRLRGLFITHGHEDHIGAIPYVLKQINLPIYCTRFTAGLIRLKLQEHRLLDSTKLVTVEAGQTVKAGKFQVEFIHVNHSIADSVAFAIHTHMGTIVHTGDFKIDSTPIDGEVIDLARFGALGKEGVLALLADSTNVERPGYTMSERTVGKTFIRQFTGCKKRIIVTTFASNVHRIQQVIDAAAACGRKVAVTGRSMENIMKVSTELGYMKLPKGTVMDINRIKGLPPQQQVIITTGSQGEEMSALYRMAFSTHKQIDIGPQDKVIISASAIPGNEVTVSRVINELFRKGVKVVYDRADMLHVSGHACQEELKIIHALTKPRFFIPLHGEQRMLQIHKRVAESMGMDPNNICVAENGSVIELTTKHMKCEASVPAGEVFVDGSGVGDVGAVVLNDRKLLAEDGMVVIVLPMSSHDHQLLCQPEIVTRGFVYVKESEELLQELRDIAQNAVDGMSARRRKDQGEVCKTVRAAVSSYLFKHTKRSPMVIPMVTML
;
A
#
# COMPACT_ATOMS: atom_id res chain seq x y z
N MET A 1 10.81 -20.47 -34.42
CA MET A 1 11.38 -19.82 -33.21
C MET A 1 11.07 -20.75 -32.05
N ALA A 2 12.01 -21.00 -31.16
CA ALA A 2 11.71 -21.77 -29.94
C ALA A 2 10.64 -21.07 -29.14
N GLU A 3 9.65 -21.82 -28.61
CA GLU A 3 8.65 -21.28 -27.70
C GLU A 3 9.35 -20.70 -26.48
N LYS A 4 8.96 -19.49 -26.06
CA LYS A 4 9.48 -18.78 -24.90
C LYS A 4 8.36 -18.48 -23.94
N LEU A 5 8.65 -18.62 -22.66
CA LEU A 5 7.80 -18.13 -21.58
C LEU A 5 8.38 -16.81 -21.09
N LYS A 6 7.56 -15.78 -20.90
CA LYS A 6 8.01 -14.50 -20.35
C LYS A 6 7.34 -14.24 -19.01
N ILE A 7 8.13 -13.76 -18.08
CA ILE A 7 7.69 -13.26 -16.78
C ILE A 7 7.98 -11.76 -16.77
N ILE A 8 6.97 -10.97 -16.48
CA ILE A 8 7.04 -9.50 -16.57
C ILE A 8 6.45 -8.92 -15.29
N PRO A 9 7.29 -8.64 -14.29
CA PRO A 9 6.85 -7.90 -13.12
C PRO A 9 6.47 -6.46 -13.52
N LEU A 10 5.25 -6.04 -13.22
CA LEU A 10 4.75 -4.67 -13.46
C LEU A 10 4.75 -3.84 -12.18
N GLY A 11 4.93 -4.48 -11.03
CA GLY A 11 5.03 -3.89 -9.70
C GLY A 11 5.50 -4.92 -8.68
N GLY A 12 5.87 -4.46 -7.47
CA GLY A 12 6.31 -5.31 -6.37
C GLY A 12 7.81 -5.61 -6.32
N LEU A 13 8.61 -5.03 -7.21
CA LEU A 13 10.07 -5.14 -7.17
C LEU A 13 10.70 -3.78 -6.82
N ASN A 14 11.74 -3.83 -5.98
CA ASN A 14 12.41 -2.65 -5.42
C ASN A 14 11.51 -1.78 -4.52
N GLU A 15 10.37 -2.30 -4.14
CA GLU A 15 9.33 -1.63 -3.35
C GLU A 15 8.50 -2.63 -2.54
N ILE A 16 7.73 -2.15 -1.58
CA ILE A 16 6.67 -2.91 -0.91
C ILE A 16 5.34 -2.37 -1.41
N GLY A 17 4.53 -3.26 -1.99
CA GLY A 17 3.23 -2.92 -2.57
C GLY A 17 3.20 -3.00 -4.10
N LYS A 18 2.07 -2.64 -4.69
CA LYS A 18 1.81 -2.67 -6.14
C LYS A 18 2.08 -4.02 -6.81
N ASN A 19 1.95 -5.13 -6.07
CA ASN A 19 2.27 -6.45 -6.61
C ASN A 19 1.44 -6.75 -7.85
N MET A 20 2.12 -6.98 -8.97
CA MET A 20 1.52 -7.35 -10.24
C MET A 20 2.56 -8.01 -11.14
N THR A 21 2.33 -9.24 -11.56
CA THR A 21 3.22 -9.97 -12.47
C THR A 21 2.44 -10.56 -13.63
N ALA A 22 2.82 -10.23 -14.86
CA ALA A 22 2.27 -10.83 -16.07
C ALA A 22 3.11 -12.03 -16.54
N TYR A 23 2.44 -13.10 -16.96
CA TYR A 23 3.03 -14.30 -17.54
C TYR A 23 2.54 -14.43 -18.98
N GLU A 24 3.47 -14.43 -19.93
CA GLU A 24 3.17 -14.55 -21.35
C GLU A 24 3.70 -15.86 -21.91
N TYR A 25 2.80 -16.68 -22.50
CA TYR A 25 3.16 -17.93 -23.15
C TYR A 25 2.25 -18.22 -24.35
N GLY A 26 2.86 -18.60 -25.48
CA GLY A 26 2.14 -19.01 -26.67
C GLY A 26 1.17 -17.97 -27.21
N GLY A 27 1.46 -16.68 -27.04
CA GLY A 27 0.62 -15.56 -27.48
C GLY A 27 -0.48 -15.17 -26.51
N GLU A 28 -0.58 -15.79 -25.36
CA GLU A 28 -1.57 -15.50 -24.31
C GLU A 28 -0.90 -14.99 -23.04
N ILE A 29 -1.66 -14.26 -22.22
CA ILE A 29 -1.17 -13.60 -21.02
C ILE A 29 -2.15 -13.88 -19.87
N ILE A 30 -1.61 -14.27 -18.71
CA ILE A 30 -2.31 -14.20 -17.42
C ILE A 30 -1.58 -13.21 -16.51
N VAL A 31 -2.30 -12.67 -15.54
CA VAL A 31 -1.75 -11.73 -14.55
C VAL A 31 -1.95 -12.31 -13.16
N VAL A 32 -0.92 -12.21 -12.33
CA VAL A 32 -0.99 -12.56 -10.90
C VAL A 32 -0.89 -11.28 -10.10
N ASP A 33 -1.89 -11.08 -9.25
CA ASP A 33 -2.12 -9.93 -8.38
C ASP A 33 -2.33 -8.60 -9.13
N CYS A 34 -2.91 -7.65 -8.42
CA CYS A 34 -3.26 -6.31 -8.91
C CYS A 34 -3.30 -5.34 -7.73
N GLY A 35 -2.15 -5.13 -7.14
CA GLY A 35 -1.99 -4.42 -5.90
C GLY A 35 -1.81 -2.91 -6.06
N MET A 36 -2.00 -2.19 -4.97
CA MET A 36 -1.63 -0.78 -4.84
C MET A 36 -0.51 -0.61 -3.80
N ALA A 37 0.11 0.57 -3.78
CA ALA A 37 0.96 1.03 -2.70
C ALA A 37 0.36 2.29 -2.06
N PHE A 38 0.71 2.53 -0.79
CA PHE A 38 0.40 3.80 -0.15
C PHE A 38 1.36 4.88 -0.65
N PRO A 39 0.91 6.15 -0.76
CA PRO A 39 1.78 7.24 -1.20
C PRO A 39 2.88 7.51 -0.16
N GLY A 40 4.05 7.94 -0.63
CA GLY A 40 5.11 8.48 0.22
C GLY A 40 4.77 9.86 0.79
N ASP A 41 5.51 10.29 1.81
CA ASP A 41 5.30 11.57 2.51
C ASP A 41 5.41 12.80 1.58
N ASP A 42 6.08 12.67 0.46
CA ASP A 42 6.28 13.72 -0.56
C ASP A 42 5.20 13.73 -1.65
N MET A 43 4.29 12.74 -1.65
CA MET A 43 3.19 12.61 -2.61
C MET A 43 1.91 13.30 -2.12
N TYR A 44 1.98 14.62 -1.94
CA TYR A 44 0.88 15.43 -1.40
C TYR A 44 -0.43 15.27 -2.18
N GLY A 45 -1.50 14.85 -1.46
CA GLY A 45 -2.84 14.70 -2.01
C GLY A 45 -3.04 13.48 -2.91
N ILE A 46 -2.10 12.53 -2.93
CA ILE A 46 -2.28 11.24 -3.59
C ILE A 46 -2.92 10.26 -2.62
N ASP A 47 -3.99 9.59 -3.06
CA ASP A 47 -4.69 8.59 -2.24
C ASP A 47 -4.00 7.22 -2.27
N CYS A 48 -3.55 6.80 -3.45
CA CYS A 48 -2.78 5.57 -3.63
C CYS A 48 -1.98 5.59 -4.94
N VAL A 49 -1.03 4.67 -5.04
CA VAL A 49 -0.19 4.45 -6.22
C VAL A 49 -0.48 3.07 -6.79
N ILE A 50 -0.72 2.99 -8.10
CA ILE A 50 -1.01 1.73 -8.80
C ILE A 50 0.03 1.47 -9.90
N PRO A 51 0.20 0.21 -10.35
CA PRO A 51 1.10 -0.12 -11.44
C PRO A 51 0.67 0.52 -12.77
N ASP A 52 1.62 0.87 -13.63
CA ASP A 52 1.35 1.18 -15.02
C ASP A 52 0.95 -0.09 -15.78
N VAL A 53 -0.29 -0.14 -16.22
CA VAL A 53 -0.86 -1.28 -16.96
C VAL A 53 -0.89 -1.08 -18.48
N SER A 54 -0.18 -0.09 -19.01
CA SER A 54 -0.18 0.22 -20.45
C SER A 54 0.25 -0.96 -21.32
N TYR A 55 1.16 -1.81 -20.81
CA TYR A 55 1.53 -3.08 -21.46
C TYR A 55 0.32 -4.02 -21.59
N LEU A 56 -0.47 -4.18 -20.53
CA LEU A 56 -1.67 -5.03 -20.53
C LEU A 56 -2.76 -4.45 -21.44
N VAL A 57 -2.96 -3.13 -21.42
CA VAL A 57 -3.93 -2.42 -22.29
C VAL A 57 -3.61 -2.66 -23.76
N LYS A 58 -2.33 -2.54 -24.16
CA LYS A 58 -1.88 -2.83 -25.53
C LYS A 58 -2.10 -4.28 -25.95
N ASN A 59 -2.12 -5.20 -25.00
CA ASN A 59 -2.24 -6.64 -25.23
C ASN A 59 -3.59 -7.22 -24.78
N LYS A 60 -4.64 -6.40 -24.58
CA LYS A 60 -5.91 -6.81 -23.97
C LYS A 60 -6.57 -8.04 -24.61
N SER A 61 -6.44 -8.23 -25.92
CA SER A 61 -7.02 -9.39 -26.64
C SER A 61 -6.35 -10.73 -26.27
N ARG A 62 -5.13 -10.66 -25.73
CA ARG A 62 -4.31 -11.81 -25.33
C ARG A 62 -4.51 -12.20 -23.86
N LEU A 63 -5.14 -11.35 -23.05
CA LEU A 63 -5.37 -11.58 -21.64
C LEU A 63 -6.41 -12.68 -21.42
N ARG A 64 -6.14 -13.60 -20.48
CA ARG A 64 -6.98 -14.75 -20.15
C ARG A 64 -7.56 -14.72 -18.76
N GLY A 65 -6.95 -13.99 -17.83
CA GLY A 65 -7.44 -13.84 -16.46
C GLY A 65 -6.47 -13.15 -15.53
N LEU A 66 -7.03 -12.68 -14.43
CA LEU A 66 -6.33 -12.15 -13.26
C LEU A 66 -6.47 -13.16 -12.12
N PHE A 67 -5.37 -13.63 -11.58
CA PHE A 67 -5.28 -14.59 -10.49
C PHE A 67 -4.79 -13.88 -9.24
N ILE A 68 -5.52 -13.98 -8.14
CA ILE A 68 -5.20 -13.26 -6.91
C ILE A 68 -4.77 -14.24 -5.82
N THR A 69 -3.59 -14.00 -5.26
CA THR A 69 -3.00 -14.83 -4.20
C THR A 69 -3.75 -14.67 -2.89
N HIS A 70 -4.07 -13.45 -2.49
CA HIS A 70 -4.78 -13.14 -1.23
C HIS A 70 -5.35 -11.72 -1.23
N GLY A 71 -6.05 -11.35 -0.16
CA GLY A 71 -6.87 -10.15 -0.11
C GLY A 71 -6.24 -8.89 0.53
N HIS A 72 -4.91 -8.78 0.63
CA HIS A 72 -4.27 -7.54 1.06
C HIS A 72 -4.30 -6.47 -0.02
N GLU A 73 -4.25 -5.18 0.39
CA GLU A 73 -4.35 -4.04 -0.51
C GLU A 73 -3.23 -3.99 -1.56
N ASP A 74 -2.05 -4.39 -1.19
CA ASP A 74 -0.89 -4.47 -2.07
C ASP A 74 -0.95 -5.63 -3.08
N HIS A 75 -2.05 -6.43 -3.05
CA HIS A 75 -2.38 -7.49 -4.01
C HIS A 75 -3.73 -7.30 -4.71
N ILE A 76 -4.69 -6.53 -4.11
CA ILE A 76 -6.03 -6.32 -4.71
C ILE A 76 -6.41 -4.85 -4.89
N GLY A 77 -5.63 -3.92 -4.32
CA GLY A 77 -6.03 -2.51 -4.20
C GLY A 77 -6.20 -1.78 -5.54
N ALA A 78 -5.44 -2.16 -6.57
CA ALA A 78 -5.53 -1.55 -7.89
C ALA A 78 -6.66 -2.12 -8.78
N ILE A 79 -7.31 -3.23 -8.39
CA ILE A 79 -8.33 -3.91 -9.20
C ILE A 79 -9.38 -2.94 -9.75
N PRO A 80 -10.02 -2.05 -8.96
CA PRO A 80 -11.08 -1.19 -9.48
C PRO A 80 -10.60 -0.21 -10.55
N TYR A 81 -9.36 0.23 -10.45
CA TYR A 81 -8.75 1.18 -11.39
C TYR A 81 -8.34 0.50 -12.70
N VAL A 82 -7.77 -0.70 -12.60
CA VAL A 82 -7.34 -1.50 -13.75
C VAL A 82 -8.53 -2.01 -14.56
N LEU A 83 -9.60 -2.47 -13.89
CA LEU A 83 -10.81 -2.96 -14.57
C LEU A 83 -11.54 -1.89 -15.38
N LYS A 84 -11.39 -0.62 -15.07
CA LYS A 84 -11.91 0.48 -15.92
C LYS A 84 -11.24 0.53 -17.29
N GLN A 85 -10.01 0.01 -17.42
CA GLN A 85 -9.24 -0.03 -18.65
C GLN A 85 -9.27 -1.39 -19.33
N ILE A 86 -9.29 -2.47 -18.52
CA ILE A 86 -9.20 -3.85 -18.99
C ILE A 86 -10.16 -4.71 -18.16
N ASN A 87 -11.26 -5.14 -18.79
CA ASN A 87 -12.18 -6.07 -18.12
C ASN A 87 -11.77 -7.51 -18.42
N LEU A 88 -11.40 -8.27 -17.38
CA LEU A 88 -11.01 -9.68 -17.48
C LEU A 88 -11.54 -10.48 -16.28
N PRO A 89 -11.73 -11.80 -16.41
CA PRO A 89 -12.18 -12.61 -15.28
C PRO A 89 -11.13 -12.65 -14.18
N ILE A 90 -11.60 -12.56 -12.93
CA ILE A 90 -10.80 -12.64 -11.73
C ILE A 90 -11.01 -14.00 -11.08
N TYR A 91 -9.92 -14.70 -10.78
CA TYR A 91 -9.91 -16.00 -10.09
C TYR A 91 -9.22 -15.83 -8.73
N CYS A 92 -9.90 -16.16 -7.65
CA CYS A 92 -9.40 -16.02 -6.29
C CYS A 92 -10.13 -16.92 -5.32
N THR A 93 -9.62 -17.04 -4.10
CA THR A 93 -10.26 -17.82 -3.04
C THR A 93 -11.49 -17.10 -2.48
N ARG A 94 -12.28 -17.81 -1.68
CA ARG A 94 -13.59 -17.35 -1.22
C ARG A 94 -13.53 -16.10 -0.36
N PHE A 95 -12.57 -16.03 0.57
CA PHE A 95 -12.40 -14.86 1.41
C PHE A 95 -11.94 -13.64 0.59
N THR A 96 -10.93 -13.84 -0.25
CA THR A 96 -10.42 -12.82 -1.18
C THR A 96 -11.52 -12.29 -2.09
N ALA A 97 -12.39 -13.18 -2.62
CA ALA A 97 -13.55 -12.79 -3.43
C ALA A 97 -14.52 -11.89 -2.65
N GLY A 98 -14.72 -12.16 -1.36
CA GLY A 98 -15.54 -11.33 -0.48
C GLY A 98 -15.00 -9.89 -0.37
N LEU A 99 -13.70 -9.74 -0.20
CA LEU A 99 -13.03 -8.43 -0.12
C LEU A 99 -13.05 -7.67 -1.46
N ILE A 100 -12.74 -8.36 -2.56
CA ILE A 100 -12.82 -7.79 -3.91
C ILE A 100 -14.24 -7.33 -4.22
N ARG A 101 -15.25 -8.08 -3.81
CA ARG A 101 -16.67 -7.74 -4.02
C ARG A 101 -17.04 -6.40 -3.36
N LEU A 102 -16.56 -6.14 -2.14
CA LEU A 102 -16.76 -4.85 -1.48
C LEU A 102 -16.17 -3.69 -2.30
N LYS A 103 -14.92 -3.85 -2.77
CA LYS A 103 -14.25 -2.84 -3.61
C LYS A 103 -14.99 -2.59 -4.92
N LEU A 104 -15.41 -3.66 -5.59
CA LEU A 104 -16.16 -3.55 -6.84
C LEU A 104 -17.52 -2.87 -6.64
N GLN A 105 -18.19 -3.09 -5.50
CA GLN A 105 -19.42 -2.39 -5.14
C GLN A 105 -19.19 -0.89 -4.95
N GLU A 106 -18.17 -0.50 -4.20
CA GLU A 106 -17.79 0.91 -3.97
C GLU A 106 -17.53 1.64 -5.29
N HIS A 107 -16.89 0.97 -6.24
CA HIS A 107 -16.57 1.53 -7.56
C HIS A 107 -17.63 1.26 -8.63
N ARG A 108 -18.77 0.63 -8.30
CA ARG A 108 -19.89 0.28 -9.22
C ARG A 108 -19.46 -0.62 -10.40
N LEU A 109 -18.53 -1.53 -10.16
CA LEU A 109 -17.99 -2.45 -11.15
C LEU A 109 -18.42 -3.90 -10.96
N LEU A 110 -19.16 -4.22 -9.88
CA LEU A 110 -19.49 -5.61 -9.54
C LEU A 110 -20.28 -6.32 -10.63
N ASP A 111 -21.30 -5.68 -11.19
CA ASP A 111 -22.19 -6.29 -12.17
C ASP A 111 -21.52 -6.51 -13.54
N SER A 112 -20.45 -5.78 -13.83
CA SER A 112 -19.68 -5.89 -15.06
C SER A 112 -18.47 -6.82 -14.96
N THR A 113 -18.12 -7.29 -13.74
CA THR A 113 -16.91 -8.07 -13.49
C THR A 113 -17.22 -9.55 -13.26
N LYS A 114 -16.55 -10.43 -14.01
CA LYS A 114 -16.62 -11.87 -13.76
C LYS A 114 -15.67 -12.27 -12.63
N LEU A 115 -16.21 -12.46 -11.44
CA LEU A 115 -15.48 -12.92 -10.26
C LEU A 115 -15.75 -14.42 -10.04
N VAL A 116 -14.70 -15.24 -10.11
CA VAL A 116 -14.76 -16.69 -10.00
C VAL A 116 -14.04 -17.13 -8.72
N THR A 117 -14.79 -17.78 -7.84
CA THR A 117 -14.22 -18.36 -6.61
C THR A 117 -13.64 -19.73 -6.90
N VAL A 118 -12.40 -19.96 -6.42
CA VAL A 118 -11.64 -21.20 -6.58
C VAL A 118 -11.18 -21.65 -5.20
N GLU A 119 -11.19 -22.95 -4.94
CA GLU A 119 -10.68 -23.53 -3.68
C GLU A 119 -9.22 -23.95 -3.84
N ALA A 120 -8.45 -23.90 -2.75
CA ALA A 120 -7.11 -24.48 -2.72
C ALA A 120 -7.16 -25.96 -3.13
N GLY A 121 -6.17 -26.43 -3.89
CA GLY A 121 -6.12 -27.76 -4.51
C GLY A 121 -6.77 -27.84 -5.89
N GLN A 122 -7.54 -26.83 -6.31
CA GLN A 122 -8.16 -26.79 -7.64
C GLN A 122 -7.21 -26.17 -8.68
N THR A 123 -7.42 -26.56 -9.94
CA THR A 123 -6.68 -26.03 -11.10
C THR A 123 -7.63 -25.36 -12.07
N VAL A 124 -7.32 -24.14 -12.48
CA VAL A 124 -8.08 -23.36 -13.47
C VAL A 124 -7.34 -23.34 -14.80
N LYS A 125 -8.05 -23.67 -15.88
CA LYS A 125 -7.52 -23.52 -17.24
C LYS A 125 -7.82 -22.11 -17.77
N ALA A 126 -6.76 -21.37 -18.11
CA ALA A 126 -6.82 -20.04 -18.68
C ALA A 126 -6.00 -19.98 -19.98
N GLY A 127 -6.65 -20.30 -21.10
CA GLY A 127 -5.97 -20.45 -22.38
C GLY A 127 -4.94 -21.59 -22.37
N LYS A 128 -3.67 -21.25 -22.62
CA LYS A 128 -2.54 -22.19 -22.61
C LYS A 128 -1.94 -22.43 -21.22
N PHE A 129 -2.46 -21.76 -20.21
CA PHE A 129 -2.04 -21.92 -18.83
C PHE A 129 -3.00 -22.81 -18.05
N GLN A 130 -2.47 -23.59 -17.13
CA GLN A 130 -3.23 -24.25 -16.08
C GLN A 130 -2.66 -23.75 -14.75
N VAL A 131 -3.48 -23.07 -13.97
CA VAL A 131 -3.09 -22.42 -12.71
C VAL A 131 -3.69 -23.20 -11.55
N GLU A 132 -2.83 -23.87 -10.79
CA GLU A 132 -3.19 -24.62 -9.59
C GLU A 132 -3.05 -23.73 -8.38
N PHE A 133 -4.06 -23.77 -7.49
CA PHE A 133 -4.13 -23.03 -6.25
C PHE A 133 -3.60 -23.88 -5.10
N ILE A 134 -2.54 -23.46 -4.43
CA ILE A 134 -1.90 -24.20 -3.34
C ILE A 134 -2.08 -23.43 -2.04
N HIS A 135 -2.63 -24.05 -1.00
CA HIS A 135 -2.82 -23.39 0.29
C HIS A 135 -1.50 -22.98 0.94
N VAL A 136 -1.44 -21.72 1.40
CA VAL A 136 -0.33 -21.19 2.20
C VAL A 136 -0.84 -20.44 3.43
N ASN A 137 -0.04 -20.39 4.49
CA ASN A 137 -0.35 -19.55 5.64
C ASN A 137 0.19 -18.14 5.44
N HIS A 138 -0.63 -17.16 5.79
CA HIS A 138 -0.24 -15.76 5.82
C HIS A 138 -0.94 -15.03 6.98
N SER A 139 -0.86 -13.70 7.04
CA SER A 139 -1.57 -12.89 8.06
C SER A 139 -3.04 -12.63 7.74
N ILE A 140 -3.51 -13.06 6.59
CA ILE A 140 -4.90 -13.01 6.14
C ILE A 140 -5.38 -14.43 5.80
N ALA A 141 -6.67 -14.68 6.01
CA ALA A 141 -7.26 -15.98 5.73
C ALA A 141 -7.28 -16.31 4.23
N ASP A 142 -7.23 -17.60 3.91
CA ASP A 142 -7.50 -18.15 2.59
C ASP A 142 -6.47 -17.74 1.52
N SER A 143 -5.20 -17.57 1.94
CA SER A 143 -4.08 -17.23 1.05
C SER A 143 -3.61 -18.45 0.27
N VAL A 144 -3.17 -18.22 -0.99
CA VAL A 144 -2.68 -19.26 -1.88
C VAL A 144 -1.41 -18.85 -2.62
N ALA A 145 -0.57 -19.85 -2.89
CA ALA A 145 0.45 -19.82 -3.93
C ALA A 145 -0.12 -20.39 -5.23
N PHE A 146 0.56 -20.14 -6.34
CA PHE A 146 0.21 -20.71 -7.64
C PHE A 146 1.30 -21.62 -8.19
N ALA A 147 0.91 -22.81 -8.69
CA ALA A 147 1.71 -23.53 -9.67
C ALA A 147 1.12 -23.26 -11.06
N ILE A 148 1.86 -22.54 -11.88
CA ILE A 148 1.48 -22.15 -13.23
C ILE A 148 2.10 -23.12 -14.21
N HIS A 149 1.30 -24.08 -14.70
CA HIS A 149 1.74 -25.11 -15.61
C HIS A 149 1.61 -24.66 -17.07
N THR A 150 2.69 -24.88 -17.81
CA THR A 150 2.77 -24.67 -19.27
C THR A 150 3.49 -25.86 -19.90
N HIS A 151 3.49 -25.99 -21.24
CA HIS A 151 4.31 -26.99 -21.90
C HIS A 151 5.82 -26.77 -21.75
N MET A 152 6.24 -25.57 -21.36
CA MET A 152 7.65 -25.25 -21.09
C MET A 152 8.13 -25.74 -19.72
N GLY A 153 7.20 -25.96 -18.79
CA GLY A 153 7.44 -26.35 -17.41
C GLY A 153 6.54 -25.61 -16.44
N THR A 154 6.71 -25.92 -15.18
CA THR A 154 5.93 -25.36 -14.07
C THR A 154 6.67 -24.19 -13.44
N ILE A 155 5.96 -23.08 -13.24
CA ILE A 155 6.41 -21.94 -12.45
C ILE A 155 5.69 -21.99 -11.11
N VAL A 156 6.41 -21.81 -10.03
CA VAL A 156 5.84 -21.62 -8.69
C VAL A 156 5.91 -20.13 -8.33
N HIS A 157 4.76 -19.53 -8.04
CA HIS A 157 4.62 -18.17 -7.51
C HIS A 157 4.07 -18.28 -6.09
N THR A 158 4.88 -17.99 -5.08
CA THR A 158 4.48 -18.25 -3.69
C THR A 158 3.34 -17.36 -3.19
N GLY A 159 3.15 -16.17 -3.80
CA GLY A 159 2.46 -15.10 -3.08
C GLY A 159 3.16 -14.83 -1.76
N ASP A 160 2.48 -14.19 -0.84
CA ASP A 160 2.96 -13.94 0.51
C ASP A 160 2.68 -15.16 1.38
N PHE A 161 3.70 -15.63 2.09
CA PHE A 161 3.54 -16.84 2.89
C PHE A 161 4.43 -16.87 4.12
N LYS A 162 4.09 -17.74 5.05
CA LYS A 162 4.94 -18.26 6.13
C LYS A 162 4.68 -19.74 6.34
N ILE A 163 5.52 -20.40 7.12
CA ILE A 163 5.31 -21.78 7.53
C ILE A 163 4.84 -21.79 8.98
N ASP A 164 3.53 -21.83 9.20
CA ASP A 164 2.93 -21.93 10.54
C ASP A 164 2.46 -23.37 10.79
N SER A 165 3.14 -24.09 11.68
CA SER A 165 2.80 -25.47 12.02
C SER A 165 1.61 -25.59 13.00
N THR A 166 1.14 -24.46 13.55
CA THR A 166 0.01 -24.39 14.48
C THR A 166 -0.92 -23.22 14.15
N PRO A 167 -1.41 -23.13 12.90
CA PRO A 167 -2.23 -22.00 12.48
C PRO A 167 -3.56 -21.92 13.24
N ILE A 168 -4.18 -20.76 13.25
CA ILE A 168 -5.41 -20.50 14.01
C ILE A 168 -6.60 -21.30 13.44
N ASP A 169 -6.72 -21.35 12.12
CA ASP A 169 -7.76 -22.07 11.38
C ASP A 169 -7.54 -23.59 11.31
N GLY A 170 -6.33 -24.04 11.66
CA GLY A 170 -5.95 -25.46 11.66
C GLY A 170 -5.42 -25.97 10.33
N GLU A 171 -5.43 -25.15 9.28
CA GLU A 171 -4.93 -25.52 7.95
C GLU A 171 -3.46 -25.12 7.79
N VAL A 172 -2.58 -26.11 7.69
CA VAL A 172 -1.13 -25.92 7.51
C VAL A 172 -0.83 -25.73 6.03
N ILE A 173 0.17 -24.90 5.71
CA ILE A 173 0.70 -24.75 4.33
C ILE A 173 0.97 -26.12 3.69
N ASP A 174 0.55 -26.30 2.45
CA ASP A 174 0.69 -27.58 1.73
C ASP A 174 2.14 -27.83 1.25
N LEU A 175 3.05 -28.05 2.18
CA LEU A 175 4.45 -28.38 1.89
C LEU A 175 4.59 -29.68 1.08
N ALA A 176 3.63 -30.61 1.22
CA ALA A 176 3.63 -31.85 0.46
C ALA A 176 3.47 -31.58 -1.03
N ARG A 177 2.61 -30.62 -1.42
CA ARG A 177 2.44 -30.26 -2.81
C ARG A 177 3.68 -29.56 -3.39
N PHE A 178 4.32 -28.66 -2.64
CA PHE A 178 5.60 -28.06 -3.04
C PHE A 178 6.68 -29.12 -3.28
N GLY A 179 6.77 -30.13 -2.40
CA GLY A 179 7.69 -31.26 -2.57
C GLY A 179 7.35 -32.14 -3.76
N ALA A 180 6.08 -32.36 -4.07
CA ALA A 180 5.63 -33.08 -5.26
C ALA A 180 6.03 -32.30 -6.54
N LEU A 181 5.77 -31.01 -6.61
CA LEU A 181 6.18 -30.15 -7.73
C LEU A 181 7.70 -30.19 -7.95
N GLY A 182 8.50 -30.20 -6.88
CA GLY A 182 9.96 -30.33 -6.98
C GLY A 182 10.41 -31.66 -7.56
N LYS A 183 9.66 -32.77 -7.36
CA LYS A 183 9.92 -34.08 -8.02
C LYS A 183 9.45 -34.08 -9.47
N GLU A 184 8.36 -33.41 -9.80
CA GLU A 184 7.85 -33.24 -11.16
C GLU A 184 8.77 -32.33 -11.99
N GLY A 185 9.47 -31.38 -11.36
CA GLY A 185 10.41 -30.43 -11.96
C GLY A 185 9.81 -29.00 -12.03
N VAL A 186 10.41 -28.08 -11.29
CA VAL A 186 10.04 -26.66 -11.30
C VAL A 186 11.01 -25.89 -12.20
N LEU A 187 10.46 -25.24 -13.22
CA LEU A 187 11.23 -24.42 -14.15
C LEU A 187 11.71 -23.14 -13.47
N ALA A 188 10.82 -22.44 -12.76
CA ALA A 188 11.16 -21.22 -12.04
C ALA A 188 10.39 -21.12 -10.73
N LEU A 189 11.03 -20.56 -9.71
CA LEU A 189 10.43 -20.14 -8.45
C LEU A 189 10.43 -18.62 -8.38
N LEU A 190 9.26 -18.04 -8.11
CA LEU A 190 9.12 -16.65 -7.73
C LEU A 190 8.66 -16.62 -6.27
N ALA A 191 9.45 -16.02 -5.38
CA ALA A 191 9.17 -16.10 -3.94
C ALA A 191 9.28 -14.76 -3.23
N ASP A 192 8.38 -14.59 -2.23
CA ASP A 192 8.31 -13.46 -1.29
C ASP A 192 9.67 -13.22 -0.61
N SER A 193 10.09 -11.94 -0.57
CA SER A 193 11.37 -11.54 0.03
C SER A 193 11.24 -10.64 1.25
N THR A 194 10.02 -10.31 1.67
CA THR A 194 9.73 -9.26 2.66
C THR A 194 10.47 -9.44 3.98
N ASN A 195 10.58 -10.68 4.48
CA ASN A 195 11.25 -10.98 5.75
C ASN A 195 12.61 -11.67 5.61
N VAL A 196 13.20 -11.66 4.44
CA VAL A 196 14.47 -12.38 4.16
C VAL A 196 15.65 -11.90 5.03
N GLU A 197 15.59 -10.69 5.57
CA GLU A 197 16.63 -10.16 6.47
C GLU A 197 16.58 -10.81 7.86
N ARG A 198 15.48 -11.49 8.21
CA ARG A 198 15.27 -12.10 9.53
C ARG A 198 15.74 -13.56 9.53
N PRO A 199 16.72 -13.92 10.38
CA PRO A 199 17.12 -15.31 10.54
C PRO A 199 16.03 -16.13 11.25
N GLY A 200 16.08 -17.44 11.10
CA GLY A 200 15.18 -18.38 11.77
C GLY A 200 13.80 -18.48 11.14
N TYR A 201 12.77 -18.61 11.98
CA TYR A 201 11.40 -18.90 11.59
C TYR A 201 10.45 -17.83 12.10
N THR A 202 9.37 -17.60 11.37
CA THR A 202 8.27 -16.76 11.81
C THR A 202 7.43 -17.47 12.86
N MET A 203 7.11 -16.77 13.95
CA MET A 203 6.28 -17.34 15.03
C MET A 203 4.85 -17.59 14.55
N SER A 204 4.18 -18.58 15.21
CA SER A 204 2.76 -18.83 14.98
C SER A 204 1.89 -17.67 15.47
N GLU A 205 0.86 -17.32 14.69
CA GLU A 205 -0.15 -16.33 15.05
C GLU A 205 -0.87 -16.67 16.38
N ARG A 206 -0.98 -17.96 16.73
CA ARG A 206 -1.57 -18.44 17.98
C ARG A 206 -0.88 -17.88 19.23
N THR A 207 0.39 -17.48 19.15
CA THR A 207 1.13 -16.90 20.28
C THR A 207 0.55 -15.56 20.73
N VAL A 208 0.00 -14.78 19.80
CA VAL A 208 -0.60 -13.48 20.07
C VAL A 208 -1.86 -13.62 20.95
N GLY A 209 -2.67 -14.66 20.73
CA GLY A 209 -3.88 -14.92 21.54
C GLY A 209 -3.58 -15.13 23.03
N LYS A 210 -2.47 -15.85 23.34
CA LYS A 210 -2.03 -16.03 24.73
C LYS A 210 -1.65 -14.68 25.35
N THR A 211 -1.04 -13.81 24.59
CA THR A 211 -0.70 -12.45 25.04
C THR A 211 -1.94 -11.61 25.30
N PHE A 212 -2.98 -11.67 24.44
CA PHE A 212 -4.23 -10.97 24.71
C PHE A 212 -4.89 -11.44 26.02
N ILE A 213 -4.97 -12.74 26.26
CA ILE A 213 -5.50 -13.27 27.53
C ILE A 213 -4.72 -12.71 28.73
N ARG A 214 -3.37 -12.74 28.67
CA ARG A 214 -2.51 -12.18 29.72
C ARG A 214 -2.75 -10.68 29.93
N GLN A 215 -2.92 -9.92 28.85
CA GLN A 215 -3.13 -8.47 28.90
C GLN A 215 -4.55 -8.10 29.38
N PHE A 216 -5.54 -8.97 29.19
CA PHE A 216 -6.93 -8.74 29.56
C PHE A 216 -7.26 -9.19 30.99
N THR A 217 -6.63 -10.28 31.45
CA THR A 217 -6.85 -10.84 32.79
C THR A 217 -6.52 -9.81 33.86
N GLY A 218 -7.47 -9.57 34.78
CA GLY A 218 -7.31 -8.65 35.89
C GLY A 218 -7.23 -7.15 35.52
N CYS A 219 -7.31 -6.78 34.25
CA CYS A 219 -7.28 -5.38 33.83
C CYS A 219 -8.59 -4.67 34.21
N LYS A 220 -8.49 -3.62 35.02
CA LYS A 220 -9.66 -2.81 35.45
C LYS A 220 -10.00 -1.67 34.48
N LYS A 221 -9.17 -1.44 33.46
CA LYS A 221 -9.34 -0.38 32.46
C LYS A 221 -10.18 -0.85 31.29
N ARG A 222 -10.75 0.10 30.52
CA ARG A 222 -11.24 -0.16 29.17
C ARG A 222 -10.03 -0.51 28.30
N ILE A 223 -10.16 -1.52 27.46
CA ILE A 223 -9.11 -1.98 26.57
C ILE A 223 -9.47 -1.55 25.14
N ILE A 224 -8.51 -0.93 24.45
CA ILE A 224 -8.62 -0.57 23.04
C ILE A 224 -7.51 -1.32 22.30
N VAL A 225 -7.88 -2.15 21.33
CA VAL A 225 -6.92 -2.91 20.53
C VAL A 225 -6.94 -2.38 19.11
N THR A 226 -5.78 -1.96 18.60
CA THR A 226 -5.64 -1.61 17.19
C THR A 226 -4.83 -2.69 16.47
N THR A 227 -5.31 -3.06 15.28
CA THR A 227 -4.67 -4.05 14.41
C THR A 227 -5.05 -3.77 12.96
N PHE A 228 -4.40 -4.46 12.02
CA PHE A 228 -4.83 -4.47 10.62
C PHE A 228 -6.24 -5.07 10.50
N ALA A 229 -7.10 -4.39 9.78
CA ALA A 229 -8.47 -4.86 9.57
C ALA A 229 -8.52 -6.21 8.81
N SER A 230 -7.57 -6.44 7.92
CA SER A 230 -7.44 -7.68 7.14
C SER A 230 -7.03 -8.90 7.97
N ASN A 231 -6.43 -8.70 9.16
CA ASN A 231 -6.00 -9.82 10.01
C ASN A 231 -7.17 -10.39 10.84
N VAL A 232 -8.02 -11.14 10.16
CA VAL A 232 -9.24 -11.76 10.72
C VAL A 232 -8.92 -12.69 11.90
N HIS A 233 -7.82 -13.42 11.81
CA HIS A 233 -7.39 -14.35 12.88
C HIS A 233 -7.03 -13.59 14.16
N ARG A 234 -6.39 -12.44 14.05
CA ARG A 234 -6.06 -11.60 15.20
C ARG A 234 -7.30 -10.98 15.84
N ILE A 235 -8.22 -10.50 15.00
CA ILE A 235 -9.52 -9.98 15.47
C ILE A 235 -10.28 -11.06 16.21
N GLN A 236 -10.32 -12.31 15.68
CA GLN A 236 -10.92 -13.45 16.35
C GLN A 236 -10.28 -13.71 17.70
N GLN A 237 -8.95 -13.70 17.80
CA GLN A 237 -8.25 -13.90 19.07
C GLN A 237 -8.54 -12.80 20.10
N VAL A 238 -8.71 -11.54 19.68
CA VAL A 238 -9.14 -10.44 20.56
C VAL A 238 -10.56 -10.70 21.09
N ILE A 239 -11.48 -11.14 20.23
CA ILE A 239 -12.87 -11.45 20.61
C ILE A 239 -12.91 -12.64 21.58
N ASP A 240 -12.14 -13.69 21.30
CA ASP A 240 -12.07 -14.88 22.16
C ASP A 240 -11.46 -14.55 23.54
N ALA A 241 -10.39 -13.75 23.57
CA ALA A 241 -9.80 -13.28 24.82
C ALA A 241 -10.75 -12.40 25.62
N ALA A 242 -11.53 -11.54 24.96
CA ALA A 242 -12.55 -10.73 25.60
C ALA A 242 -13.66 -11.60 26.20
N ALA A 243 -14.17 -12.57 25.46
CA ALA A 243 -15.19 -13.52 25.92
C ALA A 243 -14.69 -14.32 27.13
N ALA A 244 -13.46 -14.86 27.08
CA ALA A 244 -12.85 -15.61 28.17
C ALA A 244 -12.67 -14.76 29.45
N CYS A 245 -12.49 -13.45 29.31
CA CYS A 245 -12.37 -12.52 30.44
C CYS A 245 -13.71 -11.84 30.82
N GLY A 246 -14.85 -12.29 30.31
CA GLY A 246 -16.18 -11.73 30.61
C GLY A 246 -16.40 -10.32 30.09
N ARG A 247 -15.64 -9.89 29.07
CA ARG A 247 -15.71 -8.57 28.46
C ARG A 247 -16.61 -8.57 27.23
N LYS A 248 -17.14 -7.41 26.89
CA LYS A 248 -17.87 -7.14 25.66
C LYS A 248 -16.97 -6.41 24.66
N VAL A 249 -17.20 -6.64 23.38
CA VAL A 249 -16.41 -6.09 22.29
C VAL A 249 -17.28 -5.16 21.45
N ALA A 250 -16.78 -3.98 21.16
CA ALA A 250 -17.31 -3.13 20.08
C ALA A 250 -16.22 -2.88 19.04
N VAL A 251 -16.64 -2.59 17.82
CA VAL A 251 -15.75 -2.33 16.70
C VAL A 251 -15.98 -0.91 16.20
N THR A 252 -14.92 -0.25 15.78
CA THR A 252 -15.00 1.07 15.16
C THR A 252 -13.97 1.21 14.04
N GLY A 253 -14.41 1.85 12.97
CA GLY A 253 -13.67 2.01 11.72
C GLY A 253 -14.32 1.25 10.57
N ARG A 254 -14.64 1.96 9.49
CA ARG A 254 -15.42 1.43 8.35
C ARG A 254 -14.81 0.15 7.76
N SER A 255 -13.51 0.13 7.52
CA SER A 255 -12.83 -1.07 6.98
C SER A 255 -12.92 -2.25 7.93
N MET A 256 -12.75 -2.03 9.25
CA MET A 256 -12.86 -3.07 10.27
C MET A 256 -14.28 -3.67 10.32
N GLU A 257 -15.31 -2.82 10.29
CA GLU A 257 -16.72 -3.23 10.28
C GLU A 257 -17.06 -4.05 9.03
N ASN A 258 -16.62 -3.59 7.86
CA ASN A 258 -16.83 -4.27 6.58
C ASN A 258 -16.16 -5.65 6.55
N ILE A 259 -14.92 -5.75 6.97
CA ILE A 259 -14.18 -7.02 7.01
C ILE A 259 -14.77 -7.98 8.03
N MET A 260 -15.14 -7.52 9.22
CA MET A 260 -15.83 -8.37 10.20
C MET A 260 -17.15 -8.92 9.66
N LYS A 261 -17.94 -8.09 8.98
CA LYS A 261 -19.19 -8.51 8.34
C LYS A 261 -18.94 -9.63 7.33
N VAL A 262 -18.05 -9.39 6.36
CA VAL A 262 -17.70 -10.39 5.33
C VAL A 262 -17.14 -11.66 5.96
N SER A 263 -16.23 -11.53 6.91
CA SER A 263 -15.62 -12.68 7.59
C SER A 263 -16.65 -13.54 8.34
N THR A 264 -17.63 -12.91 8.96
CA THR A 264 -18.72 -13.61 9.67
C THR A 264 -19.68 -14.27 8.68
N GLU A 265 -20.11 -13.57 7.64
CA GLU A 265 -21.01 -14.10 6.61
C GLU A 265 -20.41 -15.29 5.85
N LEU A 266 -19.10 -15.25 5.61
CA LEU A 266 -18.38 -16.34 4.95
C LEU A 266 -17.90 -17.46 5.90
N GLY A 267 -18.07 -17.30 7.22
CA GLY A 267 -17.72 -18.30 8.22
C GLY A 267 -16.26 -18.34 8.66
N TYR A 268 -15.44 -17.35 8.26
CA TYR A 268 -14.05 -17.20 8.71
C TYR A 268 -13.92 -16.60 10.11
N MET A 269 -14.99 -16.00 10.63
CA MET A 269 -15.07 -15.46 11.99
C MET A 269 -16.27 -16.01 12.71
N LYS A 270 -16.05 -16.41 13.98
CA LYS A 270 -17.10 -16.92 14.88
C LYS A 270 -17.31 -15.94 16.01
N LEU A 271 -18.50 -15.37 16.10
CA LEU A 271 -18.84 -14.41 17.15
C LEU A 271 -19.55 -15.12 18.31
N PRO A 272 -18.93 -15.25 19.49
CA PRO A 272 -19.60 -15.83 20.67
C PRO A 272 -20.85 -15.00 21.00
N LYS A 273 -21.96 -15.68 21.31
CA LYS A 273 -23.26 -15.06 21.55
C LYS A 273 -23.18 -13.96 22.61
N GLY A 274 -23.60 -12.76 22.26
CA GLY A 274 -23.65 -11.62 23.16
C GLY A 274 -22.29 -11.04 23.55
N THR A 275 -21.19 -11.40 22.89
CA THR A 275 -19.86 -10.81 23.12
C THR A 275 -19.67 -9.53 22.34
N VAL A 276 -20.06 -9.50 21.07
CA VAL A 276 -19.96 -8.31 20.22
C VAL A 276 -21.24 -7.50 20.32
N MET A 277 -21.13 -6.18 20.47
CA MET A 277 -22.24 -5.25 20.56
C MET A 277 -21.92 -3.90 19.92
N ASP A 278 -22.97 -3.09 19.74
CA ASP A 278 -22.84 -1.73 19.19
C ASP A 278 -22.01 -0.81 20.09
N ILE A 279 -21.25 0.10 19.49
CA ILE A 279 -20.36 1.05 20.18
C ILE A 279 -21.09 1.99 21.14
N ASN A 280 -22.36 2.33 20.88
CA ASN A 280 -23.16 3.16 21.78
C ASN A 280 -23.62 2.38 23.01
N ARG A 281 -23.86 1.08 22.86
CA ARG A 281 -24.29 0.21 23.96
C ARG A 281 -23.14 -0.11 24.91
N ILE A 282 -21.92 -0.33 24.38
CA ILE A 282 -20.76 -0.70 25.20
C ILE A 282 -20.38 0.41 26.19
N LYS A 283 -20.60 1.67 25.83
CA LYS A 283 -20.31 2.84 26.71
C LYS A 283 -21.05 2.81 28.05
N GLY A 284 -22.20 2.15 28.11
CA GLY A 284 -22.98 2.00 29.34
C GLY A 284 -22.41 0.94 30.31
N LEU A 285 -21.41 0.15 29.89
CA LEU A 285 -20.78 -0.86 30.74
C LEU A 285 -19.63 -0.27 31.55
N PRO A 286 -19.28 -0.90 32.69
CA PRO A 286 -18.07 -0.53 33.43
C PRO A 286 -16.81 -0.70 32.57
N PRO A 287 -15.76 0.15 32.72
CA PRO A 287 -14.54 0.08 31.89
C PRO A 287 -13.90 -1.31 31.80
N GLN A 288 -13.89 -2.05 32.91
CA GLN A 288 -13.34 -3.40 32.98
C GLN A 288 -14.13 -4.44 32.15
N GLN A 289 -15.28 -4.10 31.63
CA GLN A 289 -16.09 -4.96 30.75
C GLN A 289 -15.99 -4.54 29.27
N GLN A 290 -15.28 -3.45 28.95
CA GLN A 290 -15.23 -2.91 27.61
C GLN A 290 -13.94 -3.32 26.90
N VAL A 291 -14.07 -3.77 25.64
CA VAL A 291 -12.99 -3.90 24.65
C VAL A 291 -13.44 -3.23 23.37
N ILE A 292 -12.59 -2.38 22.81
CA ILE A 292 -12.84 -1.73 21.52
C ILE A 292 -11.77 -2.19 20.54
N ILE A 293 -12.17 -2.73 19.41
CA ILE A 293 -11.27 -3.05 18.30
C ILE A 293 -11.35 -1.93 17.29
N THR A 294 -10.20 -1.41 16.85
CA THR A 294 -10.13 -0.23 16.01
C THR A 294 -9.04 -0.31 14.94
N THR A 295 -9.17 0.51 13.91
CA THR A 295 -8.14 0.78 12.90
C THR A 295 -7.14 1.84 13.40
N GLY A 296 -6.04 2.03 12.64
CA GLY A 296 -5.05 3.07 12.92
C GLY A 296 -3.76 2.53 13.53
N SER A 297 -3.45 1.26 13.27
CA SER A 297 -2.20 0.65 13.70
C SER A 297 -0.96 1.23 13.00
N GLN A 298 -1.15 1.93 11.88
CA GLN A 298 -0.09 2.58 11.10
C GLN A 298 -0.04 4.10 11.31
N GLY A 299 -0.87 4.64 12.21
CA GLY A 299 -0.89 6.05 12.55
C GLY A 299 -1.57 6.96 11.51
N GLU A 300 -2.32 6.37 10.57
CA GLU A 300 -3.03 7.12 9.52
C GLU A 300 -3.96 8.18 10.11
N GLU A 301 -3.85 9.42 9.67
CA GLU A 301 -4.54 10.59 10.27
C GLU A 301 -6.07 10.47 10.28
N MET A 302 -6.65 9.79 9.30
CA MET A 302 -8.10 9.56 9.21
C MET A 302 -8.57 8.32 9.98
N SER A 303 -7.65 7.55 10.56
CA SER A 303 -7.97 6.33 11.30
C SER A 303 -8.68 6.59 12.64
N ALA A 304 -9.34 5.57 13.17
CA ALA A 304 -10.08 5.75 14.41
C ALA A 304 -9.14 5.96 15.63
N LEU A 305 -8.01 5.22 15.72
CA LEU A 305 -7.06 5.42 16.82
C LEU A 305 -6.40 6.81 16.77
N TYR A 306 -5.99 7.28 15.59
CA TYR A 306 -5.43 8.62 15.43
C TYR A 306 -6.42 9.68 15.94
N ARG A 307 -7.68 9.61 15.48
CA ARG A 307 -8.73 10.55 15.92
C ARG A 307 -9.01 10.48 17.42
N MET A 308 -8.90 9.31 18.05
CA MET A 308 -8.98 9.17 19.51
C MET A 308 -7.80 9.85 20.21
N ALA A 309 -6.58 9.61 19.73
CA ALA A 309 -5.35 10.18 20.28
C ALA A 309 -5.39 11.73 20.21
N PHE A 310 -5.85 12.29 19.11
CA PHE A 310 -5.92 13.74 18.89
C PHE A 310 -7.27 14.38 19.25
N SER A 311 -8.14 13.69 20.00
CA SER A 311 -9.46 14.19 20.48
C SER A 311 -10.42 14.63 19.37
N THR A 312 -10.32 14.05 18.18
CA THR A 312 -11.22 14.34 17.04
C THR A 312 -12.21 13.21 16.75
N HIS A 313 -12.18 12.12 17.54
CA HIS A 313 -13.10 11.01 17.39
C HIS A 313 -14.47 11.34 17.98
N LYS A 314 -15.55 11.20 17.18
CA LYS A 314 -16.91 11.63 17.55
C LYS A 314 -17.55 10.86 18.71
N GLN A 315 -17.14 9.62 18.94
CA GLN A 315 -17.84 8.71 19.86
C GLN A 315 -16.99 8.28 21.07
N ILE A 316 -15.66 8.29 20.97
CA ILE A 316 -14.78 7.76 22.00
C ILE A 316 -13.81 8.85 22.40
N ASP A 317 -13.83 9.20 23.67
CA ASP A 317 -12.77 9.95 24.33
C ASP A 317 -11.83 8.99 25.06
N ILE A 318 -10.51 9.25 24.99
CA ILE A 318 -9.47 8.38 25.50
C ILE A 318 -8.64 9.10 26.56
N GLY A 319 -8.29 8.38 27.64
CA GLY A 319 -7.57 8.97 28.76
C GLY A 319 -7.00 7.96 29.76
N PRO A 320 -6.71 8.36 31.00
CA PRO A 320 -6.05 7.51 32.01
C PRO A 320 -6.81 6.24 32.39
N GLN A 321 -8.12 6.18 32.12
CA GLN A 321 -8.97 5.00 32.33
C GLN A 321 -8.79 3.92 31.27
N ASP A 322 -7.97 4.17 30.26
CA ASP A 322 -7.81 3.31 29.10
C ASP A 322 -6.47 2.58 29.09
N LYS A 323 -6.48 1.43 28.43
CA LYS A 323 -5.31 0.67 28.03
C LYS A 323 -5.38 0.44 26.53
N VAL A 324 -4.42 0.97 25.78
CA VAL A 324 -4.29 0.76 24.35
C VAL A 324 -3.27 -0.33 24.08
N ILE A 325 -3.63 -1.28 23.23
CA ILE A 325 -2.76 -2.35 22.74
C ILE A 325 -2.61 -2.18 21.24
N ILE A 326 -1.38 -1.92 20.79
CA ILE A 326 -1.03 -1.81 19.36
C ILE A 326 -0.53 -3.18 18.90
N SER A 327 -1.40 -3.91 18.22
CA SER A 327 -1.13 -5.26 17.74
C SER A 327 -0.74 -5.27 16.26
N ALA A 328 0.25 -4.46 15.93
CA ALA A 328 0.85 -4.35 14.60
C ALA A 328 2.29 -3.85 14.73
N SER A 329 3.12 -4.14 13.74
CA SER A 329 4.39 -3.43 13.53
C SER A 329 4.19 -2.31 12.52
N ALA A 330 4.91 -1.20 12.66
CA ALA A 330 4.92 -0.18 11.64
C ALA A 330 5.43 -0.76 10.32
N ILE A 331 4.73 -0.46 9.24
CA ILE A 331 5.21 -0.71 7.88
C ILE A 331 6.36 0.28 7.62
N PRO A 332 7.42 -0.12 6.90
CA PRO A 332 8.49 0.80 6.54
C PRO A 332 7.94 2.13 5.97
N GLY A 333 8.40 3.27 6.53
CA GLY A 333 7.89 4.60 6.22
C GLY A 333 6.86 5.16 7.22
N ASN A 334 6.15 4.33 7.98
CA ASN A 334 5.12 4.79 8.93
C ASN A 334 5.62 4.96 10.38
N GLU A 335 6.91 4.73 10.64
CA GLU A 335 7.47 4.73 12.00
C GLU A 335 7.27 6.07 12.73
N VAL A 336 7.45 7.18 12.02
CA VAL A 336 7.31 8.53 12.58
C VAL A 336 5.85 8.79 12.98
N THR A 337 4.91 8.45 12.12
CA THR A 337 3.48 8.67 12.35
C THR A 337 2.96 7.78 13.50
N VAL A 338 3.38 6.52 13.53
CA VAL A 338 3.04 5.60 14.65
C VAL A 338 3.62 6.12 15.96
N SER A 339 4.88 6.56 15.97
CA SER A 339 5.53 7.14 17.16
C SER A 339 4.80 8.39 17.64
N ARG A 340 4.33 9.25 16.74
CA ARG A 340 3.53 10.44 17.07
C ARG A 340 2.23 10.07 17.79
N VAL A 341 1.50 9.08 17.30
CA VAL A 341 0.26 8.59 17.95
C VAL A 341 0.57 8.02 19.34
N ILE A 342 1.62 7.20 19.47
CA ILE A 342 2.02 6.64 20.77
C ILE A 342 2.33 7.74 21.77
N ASN A 343 3.12 8.74 21.39
CA ASN A 343 3.46 9.86 22.25
C ASN A 343 2.23 10.64 22.72
N GLU A 344 1.24 10.85 21.82
CA GLU A 344 0.00 11.55 22.18
C GLU A 344 -0.85 10.73 23.15
N LEU A 345 -0.91 9.42 23.00
CA LEU A 345 -1.56 8.53 23.97
C LEU A 345 -0.90 8.61 25.36
N PHE A 346 0.43 8.65 25.42
CA PHE A 346 1.16 8.85 26.69
C PHE A 346 0.85 10.21 27.32
N ARG A 347 0.78 11.31 26.54
CA ARG A 347 0.39 12.64 27.04
C ARG A 347 -1.00 12.65 27.69
N LYS A 348 -1.91 11.81 27.18
CA LYS A 348 -3.25 11.63 27.77
C LYS A 348 -3.28 10.69 28.98
N GLY A 349 -2.15 10.18 29.44
CA GLY A 349 -2.04 9.26 30.57
C GLY A 349 -2.56 7.85 30.28
N VAL A 350 -2.70 7.47 29.02
CA VAL A 350 -3.13 6.15 28.57
C VAL A 350 -2.04 5.12 28.86
N LYS A 351 -2.41 3.93 29.33
CA LYS A 351 -1.49 2.79 29.40
C LYS A 351 -1.33 2.18 27.99
N VAL A 352 -0.20 2.40 27.34
CA VAL A 352 0.07 1.88 26.00
C VAL A 352 0.94 0.61 26.07
N VAL A 353 0.58 -0.42 25.31
CA VAL A 353 1.35 -1.67 25.14
C VAL A 353 1.61 -1.82 23.64
N TYR A 354 2.87 -1.73 23.23
CA TYR A 354 3.28 -1.67 21.82
C TYR A 354 4.64 -2.30 21.53
N ASP A 355 5.33 -2.79 22.57
CA ASP A 355 6.69 -3.33 22.41
C ASP A 355 6.68 -4.71 21.74
N ARG A 356 7.70 -4.97 20.92
CA ARG A 356 7.97 -6.30 20.33
C ARG A 356 8.17 -7.38 21.40
N ALA A 357 8.72 -7.02 22.56
CA ALA A 357 8.90 -7.91 23.69
C ALA A 357 7.57 -8.46 24.24
N ASP A 358 6.47 -7.73 24.05
CA ASP A 358 5.14 -8.17 24.47
C ASP A 358 4.53 -9.24 23.55
N MET A 359 5.16 -9.56 22.42
CA MET A 359 4.67 -10.53 21.42
C MET A 359 3.22 -10.27 20.99
N LEU A 360 2.90 -9.03 20.68
CA LEU A 360 1.58 -8.57 20.25
C LEU A 360 1.39 -8.63 18.75
N HIS A 361 2.47 -8.87 18.01
CA HIS A 361 2.46 -8.95 16.56
C HIS A 361 3.38 -10.09 16.08
N VAL A 362 2.89 -10.79 15.08
CA VAL A 362 3.64 -11.78 14.32
C VAL A 362 3.51 -11.45 12.85
N SER A 363 4.61 -11.53 12.10
CA SER A 363 4.62 -11.30 10.66
C SER A 363 3.84 -12.37 9.91
N GLY A 364 3.30 -12.01 8.75
CA GLY A 364 2.72 -12.94 7.78
C GLY A 364 3.74 -13.55 6.81
N HIS A 365 4.98 -13.03 6.78
CA HIS A 365 6.00 -13.40 5.80
C HIS A 365 7.06 -14.33 6.37
N ALA A 366 7.59 -15.18 5.51
CA ALA A 366 8.60 -16.18 5.80
C ALA A 366 9.96 -15.56 6.16
N CYS A 367 10.58 -16.02 7.25
CA CYS A 367 11.97 -15.76 7.58
C CYS A 367 12.93 -16.68 6.77
N GLN A 368 14.24 -16.49 6.91
CA GLN A 368 15.25 -17.17 6.07
C GLN A 368 15.12 -18.70 6.02
N GLU A 369 14.89 -19.35 7.16
CA GLU A 369 14.83 -20.82 7.19
C GLU A 369 13.56 -21.35 6.48
N GLU A 370 12.46 -20.60 6.54
CA GLU A 370 11.22 -20.93 5.84
C GLU A 370 11.40 -20.78 4.31
N LEU A 371 12.08 -19.72 3.87
CA LEU A 371 12.44 -19.53 2.45
C LEU A 371 13.32 -20.68 1.93
N LYS A 372 14.33 -21.09 2.72
CA LYS A 372 15.18 -22.24 2.38
C LYS A 372 14.39 -23.54 2.25
N ILE A 373 13.35 -23.74 3.08
CA ILE A 373 12.48 -24.92 2.98
C ILE A 373 11.77 -24.95 1.63
N ILE A 374 11.16 -23.83 1.20
CA ILE A 374 10.49 -23.77 -0.11
C ILE A 374 11.47 -23.99 -1.26
N HIS A 375 12.66 -23.40 -1.22
CA HIS A 375 13.72 -23.66 -2.20
C HIS A 375 14.11 -25.15 -2.24
N ALA A 376 14.31 -25.77 -1.07
CA ALA A 376 14.71 -27.18 -0.96
C ALA A 376 13.63 -28.13 -1.46
N LEU A 377 12.34 -27.81 -1.22
CA LEU A 377 11.21 -28.61 -1.69
C LEU A 377 10.99 -28.48 -3.20
N THR A 378 11.02 -27.26 -3.73
CA THR A 378 10.72 -27.00 -5.14
C THR A 378 11.90 -27.29 -6.07
N LYS A 379 13.15 -27.17 -5.60
CA LYS A 379 14.39 -27.38 -6.37
C LYS A 379 14.33 -26.70 -7.73
N PRO A 380 14.06 -25.39 -7.78
CA PRO A 380 13.78 -24.70 -9.03
C PRO A 380 15.03 -24.63 -9.91
N ARG A 381 14.84 -24.67 -11.23
CA ARG A 381 15.94 -24.43 -12.17
C ARG A 381 16.35 -22.95 -12.17
N PHE A 382 15.37 -22.04 -12.15
CA PHE A 382 15.59 -20.61 -12.10
C PHE A 382 14.91 -20.00 -10.88
N PHE A 383 15.48 -18.91 -10.38
CA PHE A 383 14.93 -18.20 -9.23
C PHE A 383 14.82 -16.70 -9.50
N ILE A 384 13.68 -16.13 -9.09
CA ILE A 384 13.38 -14.70 -9.21
C ILE A 384 12.80 -14.26 -7.86
N PRO A 385 13.56 -13.55 -7.01
CA PRO A 385 13.01 -12.99 -5.78
C PRO A 385 11.96 -11.92 -6.11
N LEU A 386 10.83 -11.95 -5.42
CA LEU A 386 9.73 -11.00 -5.55
C LEU A 386 9.42 -10.30 -4.22
N HIS A 387 8.55 -9.31 -4.28
CA HIS A 387 7.93 -8.63 -3.14
C HIS A 387 8.95 -8.16 -2.11
N GLY A 388 9.63 -7.07 -2.40
CA GLY A 388 10.63 -6.51 -1.51
C GLY A 388 11.44 -5.37 -2.11
N GLU A 389 12.04 -4.59 -1.24
CA GLU A 389 13.01 -3.58 -1.62
C GLU A 389 14.31 -4.21 -2.15
N GLN A 390 15.12 -3.46 -2.88
CA GLN A 390 16.35 -3.95 -3.53
C GLN A 390 17.28 -4.72 -2.56
N ARG A 391 17.42 -4.25 -1.31
CA ARG A 391 18.24 -4.96 -0.31
C ARG A 391 17.67 -6.34 0.00
N MET A 392 16.35 -6.49 0.09
CA MET A 392 15.67 -7.76 0.38
C MET A 392 15.86 -8.74 -0.79
N LEU A 393 15.63 -8.28 -2.02
CA LEU A 393 15.83 -9.10 -3.23
C LEU A 393 17.27 -9.59 -3.35
N GLN A 394 18.25 -8.74 -3.08
CA GLN A 394 19.67 -9.12 -3.10
C GLN A 394 20.05 -10.09 -1.99
N ILE A 395 19.47 -9.95 -0.80
CA ILE A 395 19.69 -10.91 0.29
C ILE A 395 19.06 -12.25 -0.06
N HIS A 396 17.85 -12.28 -0.65
CA HIS A 396 17.21 -13.52 -1.07
C HIS A 396 18.02 -14.26 -2.16
N LYS A 397 18.62 -13.51 -3.08
CA LYS A 397 19.60 -14.06 -4.02
C LYS A 397 20.74 -14.77 -3.26
N ARG A 398 21.35 -14.11 -2.27
CA ARG A 398 22.45 -14.69 -1.47
C ARG A 398 22.01 -15.92 -0.69
N VAL A 399 20.77 -15.95 -0.19
CA VAL A 399 20.21 -17.14 0.46
C VAL A 399 20.14 -18.30 -0.53
N ALA A 400 19.65 -18.09 -1.74
CA ALA A 400 19.61 -19.11 -2.78
C ALA A 400 21.01 -19.59 -3.19
N GLU A 401 21.97 -18.68 -3.36
CA GLU A 401 23.38 -18.99 -3.62
C GLU A 401 24.00 -19.83 -2.50
N SER A 402 23.70 -19.51 -1.23
CA SER A 402 24.16 -20.27 -0.07
C SER A 402 23.64 -21.71 -0.03
N MET A 403 22.52 -21.98 -0.71
CA MET A 403 21.95 -23.32 -0.89
C MET A 403 22.56 -24.08 -2.12
N GLY A 404 23.52 -23.47 -2.81
CA GLY A 404 24.21 -24.08 -3.95
C GLY A 404 23.57 -23.77 -5.31
N MET A 405 22.64 -22.80 -5.39
CA MET A 405 22.08 -22.39 -6.68
C MET A 405 23.11 -21.58 -7.48
N ASP A 406 23.28 -21.90 -8.78
CA ASP A 406 24.15 -21.14 -9.67
C ASP A 406 23.68 -19.69 -9.80
N PRO A 407 24.53 -18.68 -9.54
CA PRO A 407 24.19 -17.27 -9.67
C PRO A 407 23.62 -16.89 -11.06
N ASN A 408 24.02 -17.59 -12.12
CA ASN A 408 23.48 -17.36 -13.46
C ASN A 408 22.03 -17.83 -13.65
N ASN A 409 21.52 -18.61 -12.72
CA ASN A 409 20.12 -19.05 -12.67
C ASN A 409 19.24 -18.20 -11.76
N ILE A 410 19.78 -17.10 -11.21
CA ILE A 410 19.06 -16.18 -10.34
C ILE A 410 18.96 -14.82 -11.02
N CYS A 411 17.74 -14.31 -11.19
CA CYS A 411 17.49 -12.99 -11.75
C CYS A 411 16.88 -12.06 -10.71
N VAL A 412 17.63 -11.08 -10.22
CA VAL A 412 17.07 -9.94 -9.49
C VAL A 412 16.67 -8.89 -10.52
N ALA A 413 15.38 -8.81 -10.78
CA ALA A 413 14.81 -7.98 -11.83
C ALA A 413 14.31 -6.63 -11.27
N GLU A 414 13.91 -5.75 -12.18
CA GLU A 414 13.22 -4.51 -11.89
C GLU A 414 11.78 -4.56 -12.45
N ASN A 415 10.91 -3.69 -11.97
CA ASN A 415 9.59 -3.52 -12.57
C ASN A 415 9.74 -3.18 -14.07
N GLY A 416 8.97 -3.85 -14.90
CA GLY A 416 9.05 -3.73 -16.36
C GLY A 416 10.07 -4.66 -17.03
N SER A 417 10.94 -5.33 -16.30
CA SER A 417 11.86 -6.31 -16.88
C SER A 417 11.11 -7.44 -17.59
N VAL A 418 11.57 -7.83 -18.77
CA VAL A 418 11.05 -8.99 -19.50
C VAL A 418 12.02 -10.16 -19.31
N ILE A 419 11.64 -11.08 -18.43
CA ILE A 419 12.43 -12.27 -18.13
C ILE A 419 11.99 -13.39 -19.09
N GLU A 420 12.79 -13.69 -20.09
CA GLU A 420 12.53 -14.77 -21.04
C GLU A 420 13.12 -16.09 -20.54
N LEU A 421 12.26 -17.11 -20.42
CA LEU A 421 12.64 -18.46 -20.02
C LEU A 421 12.51 -19.41 -21.19
N THR A 422 13.53 -20.28 -21.29
CA THR A 422 13.46 -21.54 -22.02
C THR A 422 13.67 -22.67 -21.03
N THR A 423 13.59 -23.93 -21.45
CA THR A 423 13.92 -25.07 -20.58
C THR A 423 15.38 -25.08 -20.11
N LYS A 424 16.27 -24.30 -20.73
CA LYS A 424 17.71 -24.31 -20.43
C LYS A 424 18.31 -22.96 -20.01
N HIS A 425 17.71 -21.87 -20.43
CA HIS A 425 18.30 -20.53 -20.28
C HIS A 425 17.26 -19.53 -19.80
N MET A 426 17.71 -18.61 -18.97
CA MET A 426 17.00 -17.42 -18.54
C MET A 426 17.72 -16.18 -19.08
N LYS A 427 16.99 -15.21 -19.62
CA LYS A 427 17.52 -13.93 -20.11
C LYS A 427 16.62 -12.78 -19.66
N CYS A 428 17.22 -11.66 -19.31
CA CYS A 428 16.54 -10.43 -18.93
C CYS A 428 17.17 -9.26 -19.71
N GLU A 429 16.77 -9.07 -20.96
CA GLU A 429 17.42 -8.12 -21.91
C GLU A 429 16.43 -7.07 -22.46
N ALA A 430 15.15 -7.18 -22.20
CA ALA A 430 14.11 -6.26 -22.68
C ALA A 430 13.32 -5.68 -21.52
N SER A 431 12.64 -4.57 -21.75
CA SER A 431 11.73 -3.95 -20.79
C SER A 431 10.45 -3.49 -21.47
N VAL A 432 9.39 -3.41 -20.66
CA VAL A 432 8.11 -2.79 -21.01
C VAL A 432 7.87 -1.59 -20.09
N PRO A 433 7.00 -0.65 -20.48
CA PRO A 433 6.59 0.41 -19.55
C PRO A 433 6.05 -0.20 -18.26
N ALA A 434 6.62 0.22 -17.15
CA ALA A 434 6.19 -0.10 -15.81
C ALA A 434 6.61 1.06 -14.92
N GLY A 435 5.69 1.68 -14.27
CA GLY A 435 5.94 2.87 -13.47
C GLY A 435 4.83 3.04 -12.45
N GLU A 436 4.80 4.23 -11.88
CA GLU A 436 3.82 4.64 -10.92
C GLU A 436 2.70 5.44 -11.60
N VAL A 437 1.48 5.06 -11.33
CA VAL A 437 0.29 5.81 -11.73
C VAL A 437 -0.39 6.30 -10.45
N PHE A 438 -0.46 7.61 -10.30
CA PHE A 438 -1.05 8.23 -9.11
C PHE A 438 -2.57 8.28 -9.21
N VAL A 439 -3.22 8.01 -8.10
CA VAL A 439 -4.67 8.15 -7.94
C VAL A 439 -4.93 9.29 -6.96
N ASP A 440 -5.74 10.25 -7.39
CA ASP A 440 -6.15 11.42 -6.61
C ASP A 440 -7.67 11.59 -6.78
N GLY A 441 -8.44 11.25 -5.75
CA GLY A 441 -9.89 11.25 -5.79
C GLY A 441 -10.45 10.36 -6.92
N SER A 442 -11.06 10.96 -7.92
CA SER A 442 -11.57 10.27 -9.10
C SER A 442 -10.58 10.20 -10.27
N GLY A 443 -9.48 10.97 -10.19
CA GLY A 443 -8.44 11.05 -11.21
C GLY A 443 -7.48 9.87 -11.14
N VAL A 444 -7.10 9.32 -12.29
CA VAL A 444 -6.14 8.22 -12.39
C VAL A 444 -5.12 8.57 -13.45
N GLY A 445 -3.88 8.86 -13.03
CA GLY A 445 -2.76 9.18 -13.92
C GLY A 445 -2.79 10.60 -14.52
N ASP A 446 -3.65 11.46 -14.03
CA ASP A 446 -3.74 12.88 -14.42
C ASP A 446 -2.81 13.77 -13.58
N VAL A 447 -2.32 13.28 -12.46
CA VAL A 447 -1.29 13.92 -11.64
C VAL A 447 0.08 13.39 -12.04
N GLY A 448 0.94 14.26 -12.55
CA GLY A 448 2.32 13.93 -12.90
C GLY A 448 3.33 14.65 -12.00
N ALA A 449 4.63 14.45 -12.28
CA ALA A 449 5.73 15.04 -11.51
C ALA A 449 5.64 16.57 -11.38
N VAL A 450 5.12 17.27 -12.39
CA VAL A 450 4.94 18.73 -12.35
C VAL A 450 3.94 19.13 -11.26
N VAL A 451 2.78 18.47 -11.24
CA VAL A 451 1.73 18.78 -10.24
C VAL A 451 2.21 18.44 -8.83
N LEU A 452 2.94 17.32 -8.65
CA LEU A 452 3.51 16.96 -7.35
C LEU A 452 4.55 17.99 -6.88
N ASN A 453 5.42 18.44 -7.78
CA ASN A 453 6.39 19.50 -7.46
C ASN A 453 5.70 20.81 -7.08
N ASP A 454 4.62 21.19 -7.78
CA ASP A 454 3.84 22.37 -7.42
C ASP A 454 3.21 22.23 -6.03
N ARG A 455 2.61 21.07 -5.73
CA ARG A 455 2.05 20.79 -4.39
C ARG A 455 3.11 20.82 -3.29
N LYS A 456 4.30 20.30 -3.57
CA LYS A 456 5.45 20.32 -2.66
C LYS A 456 5.88 21.75 -2.37
N LEU A 457 6.09 22.57 -3.40
CA LEU A 457 6.45 23.98 -3.24
C LEU A 457 5.39 24.75 -2.44
N LEU A 458 4.10 24.50 -2.73
CA LEU A 458 3.00 25.13 -1.99
C LEU A 458 2.99 24.70 -0.51
N ALA A 459 3.33 23.45 -0.21
CA ALA A 459 3.37 22.93 1.16
C ALA A 459 4.58 23.42 1.95
N GLU A 460 5.75 23.55 1.32
CA GLU A 460 7.00 23.95 1.96
C GLU A 460 7.13 25.47 2.14
N ASP A 461 6.92 26.23 1.07
CA ASP A 461 7.24 27.67 1.00
C ASP A 461 6.02 28.56 0.72
N GLY A 462 4.87 27.97 0.39
CA GLY A 462 3.64 28.71 0.11
C GLY A 462 3.66 29.40 -1.27
N MET A 463 2.80 30.41 -1.42
CA MET A 463 2.62 31.12 -2.70
C MET A 463 2.58 32.63 -2.54
N VAL A 464 3.01 33.34 -3.59
CA VAL A 464 2.95 34.78 -3.76
C VAL A 464 2.31 35.09 -5.13
N VAL A 465 1.11 35.65 -5.11
CA VAL A 465 0.42 36.13 -6.31
C VAL A 465 0.67 37.61 -6.46
N ILE A 466 1.04 38.05 -7.67
CA ILE A 466 1.33 39.44 -7.99
C ILE A 466 0.37 39.89 -9.09
N VAL A 467 -0.58 40.73 -8.78
CA VAL A 467 -1.52 41.28 -9.76
C VAL A 467 -0.94 42.57 -10.35
N LEU A 468 -0.85 42.59 -11.67
CA LEU A 468 -0.25 43.66 -12.45
C LEU A 468 -1.34 44.32 -13.34
N PRO A 469 -2.05 45.37 -12.87
CA PRO A 469 -3.03 46.08 -13.68
C PRO A 469 -2.31 46.92 -14.72
N MET A 470 -2.45 46.58 -16.01
CA MET A 470 -1.77 47.25 -17.10
C MET A 470 -2.76 47.86 -18.09
N SER A 471 -2.41 49.04 -18.62
CA SER A 471 -3.19 49.71 -19.65
C SER A 471 -3.15 48.95 -20.97
N SER A 472 -4.31 48.74 -21.58
CA SER A 472 -4.43 48.10 -22.90
C SER A 472 -3.87 49.00 -24.04
N HIS A 473 -3.72 50.31 -23.79
CA HIS A 473 -3.28 51.28 -24.80
C HIS A 473 -1.75 51.39 -24.91
N ASP A 474 -1.07 51.60 -23.77
CA ASP A 474 0.39 51.87 -23.76
C ASP A 474 1.20 50.80 -23.02
N HIS A 475 0.50 49.77 -22.48
CA HIS A 475 1.09 48.65 -21.75
C HIS A 475 1.95 49.11 -20.55
N GLN A 476 1.52 50.15 -19.86
CA GLN A 476 2.12 50.60 -18.60
C GLN A 476 1.26 50.14 -17.40
N LEU A 477 1.88 50.07 -16.21
CA LEU A 477 1.11 49.81 -14.99
C LEU A 477 0.19 51.01 -14.69
N LEU A 478 -1.08 50.72 -14.41
CA LEU A 478 -2.09 51.71 -14.04
C LEU A 478 -2.03 52.11 -12.57
N CYS A 479 -1.59 51.21 -11.72
CA CYS A 479 -1.38 51.42 -10.30
C CYS A 479 -0.30 50.45 -9.77
N GLN A 480 0.09 50.63 -8.52
CA GLN A 480 1.07 49.77 -7.86
C GLN A 480 0.57 48.30 -7.87
N PRO A 481 1.47 47.34 -8.11
CA PRO A 481 1.12 45.91 -8.07
C PRO A 481 0.50 45.51 -6.74
N GLU A 482 -0.52 44.65 -6.79
CA GLU A 482 -1.11 44.05 -5.56
C GLU A 482 -0.46 42.70 -5.28
N ILE A 483 -0.11 42.47 -3.99
CA ILE A 483 0.53 41.22 -3.54
C ILE A 483 -0.41 40.47 -2.62
N VAL A 484 -0.69 39.23 -2.97
CA VAL A 484 -1.46 38.28 -2.15
C VAL A 484 -0.59 37.07 -1.84
N THR A 485 -0.47 36.72 -0.56
CA THR A 485 0.30 35.54 -0.13
C THR A 485 -0.55 34.53 0.63
N ARG A 486 -0.21 33.25 0.51
CA ARG A 486 -0.77 32.16 1.32
C ARG A 486 0.33 31.18 1.66
N GLY A 487 0.41 30.81 2.95
CA GLY A 487 1.40 29.85 3.45
C GLY A 487 2.86 30.31 3.43
N PHE A 488 3.14 31.55 3.00
CA PHE A 488 4.49 32.08 2.91
C PHE A 488 4.89 32.91 4.15
N VAL A 489 4.16 33.99 4.46
CA VAL A 489 4.41 34.89 5.59
C VAL A 489 3.11 35.29 6.29
N TYR A 490 3.21 35.67 7.55
CA TYR A 490 2.08 36.24 8.29
C TYR A 490 1.92 37.72 7.89
N VAL A 491 0.92 38.01 7.08
CA VAL A 491 0.72 39.30 6.40
C VAL A 491 0.74 40.49 7.36
N LYS A 492 0.14 40.36 8.56
CA LYS A 492 0.07 41.44 9.56
C LYS A 492 1.43 41.89 10.13
N GLU A 493 2.45 41.03 10.05
CA GLU A 493 3.80 41.29 10.58
C GLU A 493 4.85 41.48 9.47
N SER A 494 4.42 41.48 8.21
CA SER A 494 5.33 41.47 7.05
C SER A 494 5.02 42.58 6.05
N GLU A 495 4.47 43.71 6.51
CA GLU A 495 4.03 44.80 5.62
C GLU A 495 5.20 45.45 4.87
N GLU A 496 6.36 45.57 5.50
CA GLU A 496 7.59 46.07 4.88
C GLU A 496 8.02 45.17 3.71
N LEU A 497 8.08 43.86 3.94
CA LEU A 497 8.42 42.89 2.89
C LEU A 497 7.44 42.95 1.73
N LEU A 498 6.14 43.06 2.00
CA LEU A 498 5.11 43.15 0.96
C LEU A 498 5.26 44.45 0.14
N GLN A 499 5.65 45.57 0.79
CA GLN A 499 5.92 46.82 0.10
C GLN A 499 7.16 46.70 -0.81
N GLU A 500 8.23 46.11 -0.30
CA GLU A 500 9.44 45.83 -1.09
C GLU A 500 9.13 44.95 -2.33
N LEU A 501 8.28 43.93 -2.18
CA LEU A 501 7.86 43.10 -3.31
C LEU A 501 7.05 43.86 -4.35
N ARG A 502 6.17 44.82 -3.92
CA ARG A 502 5.47 45.71 -4.84
C ARG A 502 6.45 46.58 -5.64
N ASP A 503 7.41 47.20 -4.95
CA ASP A 503 8.39 48.06 -5.55
C ASP A 503 9.29 47.29 -6.54
N ILE A 504 9.70 46.07 -6.22
CA ILE A 504 10.47 45.20 -7.10
C ILE A 504 9.66 44.82 -8.34
N ALA A 505 8.38 44.44 -8.16
CA ALA A 505 7.52 44.09 -9.28
C ALA A 505 7.29 45.32 -10.22
N GLN A 506 7.06 46.50 -9.63
CA GLN A 506 6.95 47.76 -10.32
C GLN A 506 8.21 48.05 -11.16
N ASN A 507 9.37 48.07 -10.50
CA ASN A 507 10.66 48.35 -11.13
C ASN A 507 10.99 47.33 -12.23
N ALA A 508 10.62 46.06 -12.06
CA ALA A 508 10.81 45.04 -13.07
C ALA A 508 10.01 45.32 -14.35
N VAL A 509 8.77 45.83 -14.24
CA VAL A 509 7.94 46.19 -15.38
C VAL A 509 8.44 47.50 -15.99
N ASP A 510 8.77 48.51 -15.19
CA ASP A 510 9.22 49.83 -15.67
C ASP A 510 10.56 49.75 -16.43
N GLY A 511 11.45 48.85 -16.00
CA GLY A 511 12.73 48.58 -16.68
C GLY A 511 12.60 47.83 -18.02
N MET A 512 11.41 47.36 -18.40
CA MET A 512 11.20 46.70 -19.68
C MET A 512 11.00 47.69 -20.82
N SER A 513 11.52 47.34 -22.01
CA SER A 513 11.22 48.13 -23.22
C SER A 513 9.73 48.04 -23.60
N ALA A 514 9.17 49.07 -24.22
CA ALA A 514 7.78 49.11 -24.66
C ALA A 514 7.39 47.90 -25.56
N ARG A 515 8.33 47.39 -26.35
CA ARG A 515 8.12 46.17 -27.17
C ARG A 515 7.91 44.92 -26.32
N ARG A 516 8.71 44.75 -25.27
CA ARG A 516 8.61 43.57 -24.38
C ARG A 516 7.38 43.61 -23.46
N ARG A 517 6.92 44.80 -23.06
CA ARG A 517 5.71 45.00 -22.27
C ARG A 517 4.42 44.60 -23.00
N LYS A 518 4.43 44.55 -24.33
CA LYS A 518 3.30 44.05 -25.15
C LYS A 518 3.08 42.55 -24.98
N ASP A 519 4.11 41.81 -24.61
CA ASP A 519 4.03 40.36 -24.37
C ASP A 519 3.81 40.12 -22.87
N GLN A 520 2.57 39.71 -22.51
CA GLN A 520 2.21 39.42 -21.14
C GLN A 520 3.04 38.27 -20.53
N GLY A 521 3.44 37.29 -21.35
CA GLY A 521 4.30 36.18 -20.94
C GLY A 521 5.69 36.65 -20.51
N GLU A 522 6.29 37.59 -21.30
CA GLU A 522 7.57 38.21 -20.97
C GLU A 522 7.49 39.09 -19.71
N VAL A 523 6.37 39.81 -19.50
CA VAL A 523 6.13 40.57 -18.27
C VAL A 523 6.09 39.63 -17.08
N CYS A 524 5.27 38.58 -17.12
CA CYS A 524 5.16 37.60 -16.05
C CYS A 524 6.51 36.93 -15.76
N LYS A 525 7.26 36.55 -16.78
CA LYS A 525 8.58 35.93 -16.63
C LYS A 525 9.59 36.87 -15.95
N THR A 526 9.60 38.14 -16.34
CA THR A 526 10.53 39.15 -15.81
C THR A 526 10.22 39.45 -14.34
N VAL A 527 8.94 39.69 -14.01
CA VAL A 527 8.50 39.95 -12.63
C VAL A 527 8.75 38.72 -11.74
N ARG A 528 8.41 37.52 -12.22
CA ARG A 528 8.69 36.27 -11.47
C ARG A 528 10.17 36.16 -11.14
N ALA A 529 11.06 36.34 -12.10
CA ALA A 529 12.50 36.22 -11.88
C ALA A 529 13.03 37.25 -10.88
N ALA A 530 12.59 38.49 -10.96
CA ALA A 530 13.00 39.56 -10.04
C ALA A 530 12.54 39.27 -8.61
N VAL A 531 11.25 38.96 -8.42
CA VAL A 531 10.67 38.71 -7.10
C VAL A 531 11.21 37.42 -6.49
N SER A 532 11.32 36.31 -7.25
CA SER A 532 11.89 35.06 -6.74
C SER A 532 13.34 35.22 -6.29
N SER A 533 14.16 35.94 -7.08
CA SER A 533 15.55 36.22 -6.72
C SER A 533 15.67 37.01 -5.43
N TYR A 534 14.83 38.02 -5.26
CA TYR A 534 14.78 38.82 -4.03
C TYR A 534 14.37 38.00 -2.83
N LEU A 535 13.27 37.25 -2.95
CA LEU A 535 12.77 36.39 -1.86
C LEU A 535 13.81 35.37 -1.41
N PHE A 536 14.44 34.67 -2.33
CA PHE A 536 15.49 33.71 -2.00
C PHE A 536 16.69 34.39 -1.31
N LYS A 537 17.10 35.57 -1.79
CA LYS A 537 18.23 36.29 -1.19
C LYS A 537 17.95 36.72 0.25
N HIS A 538 16.76 37.23 0.53
CA HIS A 538 16.41 37.84 1.81
C HIS A 538 15.79 36.85 2.81
N THR A 539 15.01 35.86 2.35
CA THR A 539 14.29 34.92 3.22
C THR A 539 14.85 33.51 3.21
N LYS A 540 15.70 33.17 2.20
CA LYS A 540 16.15 31.79 1.91
C LYS A 540 14.99 30.83 1.60
N ARG A 541 13.81 31.35 1.25
CA ARG A 541 12.62 30.60 0.84
C ARG A 541 12.35 30.83 -0.65
N SER A 542 11.69 29.86 -1.28
CA SER A 542 11.38 29.85 -2.70
C SER A 542 9.89 29.64 -2.96
N PRO A 543 8.99 30.52 -2.46
CA PRO A 543 7.56 30.34 -2.66
C PRO A 543 7.19 30.34 -4.14
N MET A 544 6.07 29.71 -4.47
CA MET A 544 5.53 29.75 -5.83
C MET A 544 5.09 31.18 -6.19
N VAL A 545 5.83 31.85 -7.07
CA VAL A 545 5.54 33.22 -7.52
C VAL A 545 4.70 33.19 -8.79
N ILE A 546 3.48 33.77 -8.72
CA ILE A 546 2.49 33.78 -9.81
C ILE A 546 2.17 35.24 -10.19
N PRO A 547 2.87 35.85 -11.14
CA PRO A 547 2.47 37.13 -11.69
C PRO A 547 1.26 36.97 -12.63
N MET A 548 0.28 37.85 -12.47
CA MET A 548 -0.95 37.90 -13.26
C MET A 548 -1.11 39.30 -13.88
N VAL A 549 -1.03 39.39 -15.21
CA VAL A 549 -1.29 40.63 -15.95
C VAL A 549 -2.79 40.75 -16.19
N THR A 550 -3.37 41.88 -15.77
CA THR A 550 -4.78 42.24 -16.05
C THR A 550 -4.77 43.48 -16.96
N MET A 551 -5.24 43.33 -18.18
CA MET A 551 -5.35 44.44 -19.14
C MET A 551 -6.67 45.18 -18.90
N LEU A 552 -6.58 46.47 -18.63
CA LEU A 552 -7.71 47.38 -18.36
C LEU A 552 -7.77 48.50 -19.40
#